data_f75b91da37186f7456637d0f000eb369
#
_entry.id   f75b91da37186f7456637d0f000eb369
#
_cell.length_a   1.000
_cell.length_b   1.000
_cell.length_c   1.000
_cell.angle_alpha   90.00
_cell.angle_beta   90.00
_cell.angle_gamma   90.00
#
_symmetry.space_group_name_H-M   'P 1'
#
loop_
_entity.id
_entity.type
_entity.pdbx_description
1 polymer ?
#
loop_
_entity_poly.entity_id
_entity_poly.type
_entity_poly.pdbx_seq_one_letter_code
_entity_poly.pdbx_strand_id
1 'polypeptide(L)'
;MKPIAVLSIALLSACASGGGTTRAATPGATRTDVTTVHIEGVGGADLRVREDDGITEKLIAFPVDAVWRALPAVFDSLGIVPTRAEPAAKLLGADGSRLRKRLGAVALSRYFDCGTTQVGANADSYDVMLVLLAHLKPSPANTTTVEMTIIARARPVAYAQPYTRCSGRGALDERFIQLLKAELLRR
;
A
#
# COMPACT_ATOMS: atom_id res chain seq x y z
N MET A 1 -67.77 -41.66 -2.46
CA MET A 1 -66.54 -42.48 -2.59
C MET A 1 -65.37 -41.57 -2.64
N LYS A 2 -64.57 -41.45 -1.56
CA LYS A 2 -63.31 -40.67 -1.52
C LYS A 2 -62.14 -41.60 -1.72
N PRO A 3 -61.10 -41.20 -2.45
CA PRO A 3 -59.76 -41.73 -2.21
C PRO A 3 -58.88 -40.70 -1.51
N ILE A 4 -58.13 -41.19 -0.56
CA ILE A 4 -57.15 -40.56 0.28
C ILE A 4 -55.86 -40.42 -0.49
N ALA A 5 -55.33 -39.18 -0.66
CA ALA A 5 -54.03 -38.93 -1.20
C ALA A 5 -52.98 -38.88 -0.09
N VAL A 6 -51.99 -39.75 -0.16
CA VAL A 6 -50.86 -39.82 0.77
C VAL A 6 -49.83 -38.75 0.38
N LEU A 7 -49.54 -37.84 1.35
CA LEU A 7 -48.57 -36.79 1.23
C LEU A 7 -47.18 -37.30 1.68
N SER A 8 -46.27 -37.51 0.74
CA SER A 8 -44.89 -37.85 1.05
C SER A 8 -44.08 -36.56 1.24
N ILE A 9 -43.58 -36.34 2.45
CA ILE A 9 -42.67 -35.22 2.79
C ILE A 9 -41.23 -35.66 2.53
N ALA A 10 -40.61 -35.09 1.52
CA ALA A 10 -39.16 -35.22 1.29
C ALA A 10 -38.42 -34.12 2.04
N LEU A 11 -37.66 -34.48 3.06
CA LEU A 11 -36.71 -33.59 3.78
C LEU A 11 -35.47 -33.39 2.93
N LEU A 12 -35.34 -32.25 2.31
CA LEU A 12 -34.09 -31.79 1.68
C LEU A 12 -33.24 -31.06 2.71
N SER A 13 -32.18 -31.72 3.16
CA SER A 13 -31.14 -31.10 3.98
C SER A 13 -30.28 -30.15 3.11
N ALA A 14 -30.50 -28.86 3.25
CA ALA A 14 -29.66 -27.84 2.63
C ALA A 14 -28.41 -27.64 3.50
N CYS A 15 -27.23 -28.10 3.03
CA CYS A 15 -25.93 -27.66 3.53
C CYS A 15 -25.74 -26.20 3.17
N ALA A 16 -25.82 -25.31 4.15
CA ALA A 16 -25.45 -23.91 4.01
C ALA A 16 -23.93 -23.81 3.95
N SER A 17 -23.40 -23.70 2.74
CA SER A 17 -22.01 -23.32 2.49
C SER A 17 -21.82 -21.87 2.95
N GLY A 18 -20.83 -21.65 3.82
CA GLY A 18 -20.54 -20.36 4.40
C GLY A 18 -20.33 -19.26 3.37
N GLY A 19 -21.20 -18.25 3.43
CA GLY A 19 -21.07 -17.03 2.67
C GLY A 19 -19.86 -16.24 3.15
N GLY A 20 -18.84 -16.16 2.32
CA GLY A 20 -17.76 -15.19 2.50
C GLY A 20 -18.37 -13.79 2.44
N THR A 21 -18.41 -13.09 3.56
CA THR A 21 -18.75 -11.68 3.61
C THR A 21 -17.66 -10.90 2.88
N THR A 22 -17.92 -10.48 1.66
CA THR A 22 -17.14 -9.45 0.97
C THR A 22 -17.25 -8.16 1.76
N ARG A 23 -16.30 -7.92 2.63
CA ARG A 23 -16.19 -6.68 3.37
C ARG A 23 -15.84 -5.58 2.37
N ALA A 24 -16.77 -4.66 2.15
CA ALA A 24 -16.50 -3.48 1.34
C ALA A 24 -15.28 -2.76 1.90
N ALA A 25 -14.26 -2.55 1.05
CA ALA A 25 -13.04 -1.86 1.45
C ALA A 25 -13.39 -0.41 1.81
N THR A 26 -13.10 -0.02 3.03
CA THR A 26 -13.23 1.38 3.48
C THR A 26 -12.21 2.22 2.71
N PRO A 27 -12.60 3.33 2.03
CA PRO A 27 -11.66 4.19 1.35
C PRO A 27 -10.60 4.71 2.32
N GLY A 28 -9.33 4.42 2.05
CA GLY A 28 -8.20 4.81 2.89
C GLY A 28 -7.61 3.69 3.76
N ALA A 29 -8.12 2.48 3.70
CA ALA A 29 -7.49 1.34 4.35
C ALA A 29 -6.33 0.81 3.49
N THR A 30 -5.17 0.63 4.11
CA THR A 30 -4.06 -0.12 3.50
C THR A 30 -4.46 -1.59 3.40
N ARG A 31 -4.35 -2.15 2.21
CA ARG A 31 -4.61 -3.59 2.01
C ARG A 31 -3.46 -4.37 2.65
N THR A 32 -3.75 -5.10 3.70
CA THR A 32 -2.78 -5.96 4.38
C THR A 32 -3.21 -7.41 4.21
N ASP A 33 -2.50 -8.17 3.40
CA ASP A 33 -2.66 -9.62 3.35
C ASP A 33 -1.80 -10.26 4.45
N VAL A 34 -2.42 -11.11 5.25
CA VAL A 34 -1.73 -11.88 6.31
C VAL A 34 -1.52 -13.29 5.80
N THR A 35 -0.31 -13.60 5.37
CA THR A 35 0.08 -14.96 5.03
C THR A 35 0.61 -15.66 6.27
N THR A 36 0.01 -16.79 6.65
CA THR A 36 0.51 -17.64 7.73
C THR A 36 1.48 -18.64 7.13
N VAL A 37 2.75 -18.54 7.49
CA VAL A 37 3.78 -19.51 7.09
C VAL A 37 3.94 -20.52 8.21
N HIS A 38 3.62 -21.79 7.93
CA HIS A 38 3.94 -22.92 8.82
C HIS A 38 5.43 -23.21 8.73
N ILE A 39 6.14 -23.09 9.84
CA ILE A 39 7.52 -23.53 9.93
C ILE A 39 7.51 -24.94 10.56
N GLU A 40 7.75 -25.97 9.75
CA GLU A 40 8.01 -27.30 10.25
C GLU A 40 9.38 -27.33 10.94
N GLY A 41 9.38 -27.28 12.24
CA GLY A 41 10.57 -27.34 13.10
C GLY A 41 10.19 -27.46 14.56
N VAL A 42 11.15 -27.81 15.39
CA VAL A 42 10.97 -28.08 16.82
C VAL A 42 10.23 -26.93 17.51
N GLY A 43 8.92 -27.14 17.77
CA GLY A 43 8.12 -26.21 18.55
C GLY A 43 6.86 -25.66 17.87
N GLY A 44 6.60 -25.95 16.60
CA GLY A 44 5.33 -25.61 15.93
C GLY A 44 4.97 -24.12 16.03
N ALA A 45 5.88 -23.21 15.73
CA ALA A 45 5.60 -21.78 15.77
C ALA A 45 4.97 -21.31 14.46
N ASP A 46 3.73 -20.84 14.52
CA ASP A 46 3.08 -20.15 13.42
C ASP A 46 3.64 -18.72 13.28
N LEU A 47 4.42 -18.48 12.25
CA LEU A 47 4.87 -17.13 11.92
C LEU A 47 3.80 -16.45 11.04
N ARG A 48 3.11 -15.46 11.60
CA ARG A 48 2.21 -14.62 10.82
C ARG A 48 3.00 -13.51 10.14
N VAL A 49 3.27 -13.67 8.86
CA VAL A 49 3.88 -12.63 8.04
C VAL A 49 2.75 -11.71 7.54
N ARG A 50 2.81 -10.46 7.94
CA ARG A 50 1.96 -9.41 7.37
C ARG A 50 2.61 -8.92 6.07
N GLU A 51 2.05 -9.26 4.95
CA GLU A 51 2.35 -8.59 3.68
C GLU A 51 1.41 -7.40 3.52
N ASP A 52 1.98 -6.21 3.65
CA ASP A 52 1.36 -4.97 3.22
C ASP A 52 1.73 -4.80 1.74
N ASP A 53 0.75 -4.81 0.83
CA ASP A 53 0.99 -4.59 -0.60
C ASP A 53 1.42 -3.15 -0.90
N GLY A 54 1.45 -2.29 0.11
CA GLY A 54 1.93 -0.91 0.01
C GLY A 54 1.02 -0.02 -0.81
N ILE A 55 -0.24 -0.41 -1.02
CA ILE A 55 -1.22 0.36 -1.78
C ILE A 55 -2.16 1.09 -0.83
N THR A 56 -2.22 2.41 -0.97
CA THR A 56 -3.18 3.26 -0.23
C THR A 56 -3.97 4.13 -1.18
N GLU A 57 -5.24 4.36 -0.88
CA GLU A 57 -6.13 5.24 -1.65
C GLU A 57 -6.59 6.42 -0.81
N LYS A 58 -6.53 7.61 -1.40
CA LYS A 58 -7.00 8.86 -0.77
C LYS A 58 -7.85 9.66 -1.75
N LEU A 59 -9.00 10.14 -1.29
CA LEU A 59 -9.87 11.03 -2.06
C LEU A 59 -9.44 12.48 -1.88
N ILE A 60 -9.29 13.19 -3.00
CA ILE A 60 -8.91 14.60 -3.06
C ILE A 60 -10.03 15.39 -3.74
N ALA A 61 -10.51 16.47 -3.12
CA ALA A 61 -11.59 17.31 -3.60
C ALA A 61 -11.12 18.29 -4.70
N PHE A 62 -10.43 17.77 -5.73
CA PHE A 62 -9.95 18.51 -6.90
C PHE A 62 -10.06 17.65 -8.15
N PRO A 63 -10.25 18.26 -9.34
CA PRO A 63 -10.32 17.51 -10.60
C PRO A 63 -8.99 16.84 -10.93
N VAL A 64 -9.06 15.70 -11.61
CA VAL A 64 -7.89 14.87 -11.94
C VAL A 64 -6.77 15.62 -12.65
N ASP A 65 -7.12 16.55 -13.55
CA ASP A 65 -6.11 17.33 -14.27
C ASP A 65 -5.41 18.38 -13.41
N ALA A 66 -6.08 18.91 -12.40
CA ALA A 66 -5.45 19.78 -11.42
C ALA A 66 -4.46 18.99 -10.55
N VAL A 67 -4.88 17.82 -10.06
CA VAL A 67 -4.04 16.91 -9.28
C VAL A 67 -2.84 16.45 -10.11
N TRP A 68 -3.04 16.05 -11.36
CA TRP A 68 -1.97 15.64 -12.27
C TRP A 68 -0.87 16.71 -12.42
N ARG A 69 -1.27 17.97 -12.64
CA ARG A 69 -0.32 19.08 -12.78
C ARG A 69 0.45 19.38 -11.50
N ALA A 70 -0.10 19.03 -10.34
CA ALA A 70 0.54 19.25 -9.04
C ALA A 70 1.57 18.17 -8.69
N LEU A 71 1.42 16.92 -9.21
CA LEU A 71 2.26 15.78 -8.85
C LEU A 71 3.78 16.03 -9.02
N PRO A 72 4.29 16.61 -10.12
CA PRO A 72 5.74 16.82 -10.27
C PRO A 72 6.35 17.63 -9.12
N ALA A 73 5.66 18.69 -8.66
CA ALA A 73 6.14 19.50 -7.55
C ALA A 73 6.11 18.75 -6.20
N VAL A 74 5.20 17.79 -6.03
CA VAL A 74 5.18 16.91 -4.85
C VAL A 74 6.40 16.00 -4.85
N PHE A 75 6.71 15.36 -5.97
CA PHE A 75 7.89 14.50 -6.11
C PHE A 75 9.18 15.29 -5.90
N ASP A 76 9.29 16.49 -6.44
CA ASP A 76 10.40 17.41 -6.22
C ASP A 76 10.56 17.78 -4.74
N SER A 77 9.46 18.09 -4.06
CA SER A 77 9.44 18.38 -2.61
C SER A 77 9.87 17.20 -1.73
N LEU A 78 9.72 15.98 -2.23
CA LEU A 78 10.23 14.76 -1.58
C LEU A 78 11.70 14.48 -1.94
N GLY A 79 12.25 15.17 -2.94
CA GLY A 79 13.59 14.88 -3.47
C GLY A 79 13.65 13.58 -4.27
N ILE A 80 12.53 13.17 -4.88
CA ILE A 80 12.43 11.97 -5.72
C ILE A 80 12.29 12.40 -7.18
N VAL A 81 13.19 11.93 -8.02
CA VAL A 81 13.10 12.14 -9.47
C VAL A 81 12.18 11.06 -10.05
N PRO A 82 11.05 11.41 -10.66
CA PRO A 82 10.19 10.43 -11.33
C PRO A 82 10.92 9.75 -12.49
N THR A 83 10.88 8.43 -12.54
CA THR A 83 11.45 7.61 -13.64
C THR A 83 10.37 7.05 -14.55
N ARG A 84 9.11 7.18 -14.14
CA ARG A 84 7.94 6.70 -14.87
C ARG A 84 6.88 7.80 -14.94
N ALA A 85 6.46 8.14 -16.16
CA ALA A 85 5.40 9.12 -16.40
C ALA A 85 4.49 8.60 -17.54
N GLU A 86 3.25 8.31 -17.25
CA GLU A 86 2.25 7.84 -18.19
C GLU A 86 1.03 8.79 -18.16
N PRO A 87 1.05 9.86 -18.96
CA PRO A 87 0.00 10.90 -18.90
C PRO A 87 -1.39 10.37 -19.26
N ALA A 88 -1.49 9.42 -20.18
CA ALA A 88 -2.76 8.81 -20.57
C ALA A 88 -3.39 7.99 -19.44
N ALA A 89 -2.57 7.29 -18.67
CA ALA A 89 -2.99 6.52 -17.49
C ALA A 89 -3.01 7.37 -16.21
N LYS A 90 -2.61 8.65 -16.27
CA LYS A 90 -2.46 9.51 -15.07
C LYS A 90 -1.58 8.85 -13.99
N LEU A 91 -0.50 8.20 -14.39
CA LEU A 91 0.47 7.55 -13.52
C LEU A 91 1.80 8.32 -13.55
N LEU A 92 2.27 8.73 -12.37
CA LEU A 92 3.58 9.34 -12.18
C LEU A 92 4.29 8.66 -11.00
N GLY A 93 5.61 8.42 -11.13
CA GLY A 93 6.35 7.87 -10.02
C GLY A 93 7.77 7.47 -10.32
N ALA A 94 8.38 6.77 -9.36
CA ALA A 94 9.72 6.25 -9.44
C ALA A 94 9.76 4.76 -9.07
N ASP A 95 10.31 3.94 -9.98
CA ASP A 95 10.36 2.47 -9.88
C ASP A 95 11.65 1.96 -9.19
N GLY A 96 12.21 2.69 -8.25
CA GLY A 96 13.40 2.22 -7.54
C GLY A 96 14.42 3.30 -7.20
N SER A 97 13.97 4.36 -6.56
CA SER A 97 14.85 5.38 -6.02
C SER A 97 15.75 4.81 -4.93
N ARG A 98 17.07 4.94 -5.10
CA ARG A 98 18.03 4.54 -4.06
C ARG A 98 18.18 5.65 -3.05
N LEU A 99 17.92 5.31 -1.81
CA LEU A 99 17.93 6.24 -0.68
C LEU A 99 18.91 5.77 0.38
N ARG A 100 19.51 6.73 1.07
CA ARG A 100 20.37 6.49 2.23
C ARG A 100 20.06 7.49 3.33
N LYS A 101 19.82 6.98 4.52
CA LYS A 101 19.58 7.74 5.75
C LYS A 101 18.29 8.58 5.73
N ARG A 102 18.00 9.29 4.65
CA ARG A 102 16.93 10.29 4.60
C ARG A 102 16.16 10.26 3.28
N LEU A 103 14.91 10.71 3.36
CA LEU A 103 14.10 11.13 2.21
C LEU A 103 13.77 12.62 2.43
N GLY A 104 14.32 13.48 1.58
CA GLY A 104 14.36 14.91 1.85
C GLY A 104 15.08 15.20 3.20
N ALA A 105 14.44 15.95 4.08
CA ALA A 105 14.98 16.28 5.40
C ALA A 105 14.72 15.22 6.49
N VAL A 106 13.91 14.18 6.21
CA VAL A 106 13.38 13.25 7.21
C VAL A 106 14.12 11.92 7.17
N ALA A 107 14.47 11.35 8.32
CA ALA A 107 15.09 10.04 8.45
C ALA A 107 14.17 8.94 7.90
N LEU A 108 14.74 7.95 7.20
CA LEU A 108 13.96 6.87 6.56
C LEU A 108 13.22 6.01 7.58
N SER A 109 13.76 5.86 8.79
CA SER A 109 13.11 5.14 9.90
C SER A 109 11.78 5.75 10.35
N ARG A 110 11.50 7.00 10.00
CA ARG A 110 10.19 7.63 10.24
C ARG A 110 9.12 7.12 9.27
N TYR A 111 9.53 6.68 8.09
CA TYR A 111 8.66 6.19 7.04
C TYR A 111 8.55 4.67 6.99
N PHE A 112 9.69 3.98 7.27
CA PHE A 112 9.80 2.54 7.08
C PHE A 112 10.40 1.84 8.29
N ASP A 113 9.89 0.65 8.56
CA ASP A 113 10.50 -0.31 9.48
C ASP A 113 11.21 -1.41 8.66
N CYS A 114 12.53 -1.38 8.66
CA CYS A 114 13.39 -2.37 8.03
C CYS A 114 14.09 -3.26 9.07
N GLY A 115 13.55 -3.31 10.29
CA GLY A 115 14.21 -3.95 11.44
C GLY A 115 15.28 -3.06 12.06
N THR A 116 15.93 -3.60 13.09
CA THR A 116 16.94 -2.89 13.88
C THR A 116 18.18 -3.75 14.07
N THR A 117 19.34 -3.10 14.28
CA THR A 117 20.57 -3.69 14.73
C THR A 117 21.02 -2.98 16.02
N GLN A 118 22.15 -3.42 16.58
CA GLN A 118 22.73 -2.77 17.77
C GLN A 118 23.06 -1.28 17.56
N VAL A 119 23.26 -0.86 16.30
CA VAL A 119 23.57 0.53 15.95
C VAL A 119 22.34 1.37 15.60
N GLY A 120 21.13 0.80 15.70
CA GLY A 120 19.87 1.51 15.49
C GLY A 120 19.02 0.97 14.33
N ALA A 121 18.13 1.80 13.80
CA ALA A 121 17.20 1.43 12.75
C ALA A 121 17.92 1.14 11.42
N ASN A 122 17.65 -0.02 10.82
CA ASN A 122 18.25 -0.43 9.56
C ASN A 122 17.89 0.51 8.40
N ALA A 123 16.69 1.10 8.41
CA ALA A 123 16.29 2.06 7.40
C ALA A 123 17.25 3.26 7.28
N ASP A 124 17.91 3.66 8.38
CA ASP A 124 18.82 4.81 8.41
C ASP A 124 20.28 4.44 8.12
N SER A 125 20.62 3.14 8.14
CA SER A 125 21.99 2.66 7.94
C SER A 125 22.17 1.83 6.67
N TYR A 126 21.11 1.26 6.14
CA TYR A 126 21.11 0.40 4.97
C TYR A 126 20.92 1.16 3.66
N ASP A 127 21.16 0.49 2.55
CA ASP A 127 20.78 0.93 1.21
C ASP A 127 19.29 0.61 1.01
N VAL A 128 18.46 1.64 0.88
CA VAL A 128 17.01 1.48 0.73
C VAL A 128 16.62 1.77 -0.71
N MET A 129 15.89 0.85 -1.32
CA MET A 129 15.26 1.00 -2.63
C MET A 129 13.77 1.29 -2.41
N LEU A 130 13.31 2.44 -2.88
CA LEU A 130 11.94 2.90 -2.78
C LEU A 130 11.26 2.90 -4.15
N VAL A 131 10.12 2.22 -4.24
CA VAL A 131 9.12 2.41 -5.29
C VAL A 131 8.05 3.35 -4.74
N LEU A 132 7.78 4.44 -5.43
CA LEU A 132 6.70 5.38 -5.13
C LEU A 132 5.97 5.71 -6.42
N LEU A 133 4.76 5.21 -6.58
CA LEU A 133 3.90 5.48 -7.72
C LEU A 133 2.62 6.17 -7.25
N ALA A 134 2.16 7.15 -7.99
CA ALA A 134 0.87 7.81 -7.80
C ALA A 134 0.03 7.64 -9.06
N HIS A 135 -1.08 6.94 -8.95
CA HIS A 135 -2.05 6.71 -10.00
C HIS A 135 -3.34 7.47 -9.68
N LEU A 136 -3.79 8.32 -10.59
CA LEU A 136 -4.97 9.15 -10.39
C LEU A 136 -6.18 8.56 -11.12
N LYS A 137 -7.25 8.37 -10.37
CA LYS A 137 -8.53 7.90 -10.90
C LYS A 137 -9.58 9.02 -10.75
N PRO A 138 -10.27 9.41 -11.80
CA PRO A 138 -11.38 10.38 -11.68
C PRO A 138 -12.48 9.76 -10.80
N SER A 139 -13.07 10.57 -9.93
CA SER A 139 -14.15 10.18 -9.03
C SER A 139 -15.33 11.15 -9.18
N PRO A 140 -16.55 10.75 -8.73
CA PRO A 140 -17.73 11.62 -8.81
C PRO A 140 -17.51 12.98 -8.15
N ALA A 141 -18.38 13.94 -8.48
CA ALA A 141 -18.35 15.29 -7.93
C ALA A 141 -17.03 16.05 -8.15
N ASN A 142 -16.38 15.82 -9.30
CA ASN A 142 -15.13 16.50 -9.67
C ASN A 142 -13.99 16.29 -8.65
N THR A 143 -13.95 15.09 -8.06
CA THR A 143 -12.92 14.64 -7.13
C THR A 143 -11.95 13.66 -7.79
N THR A 144 -10.83 13.38 -7.14
CA THR A 144 -9.81 12.44 -7.63
C THR A 144 -9.46 11.46 -6.53
N THR A 145 -9.51 10.17 -6.84
CA THR A 145 -8.87 9.15 -6.02
C THR A 145 -7.40 9.06 -6.40
N VAL A 146 -6.53 9.30 -5.43
CA VAL A 146 -5.09 9.12 -5.54
C VAL A 146 -4.75 7.76 -4.96
N GLU A 147 -4.40 6.81 -5.83
CA GLU A 147 -3.88 5.51 -5.44
C GLU A 147 -2.35 5.60 -5.39
N MET A 148 -1.78 5.34 -4.23
CA MET A 148 -0.33 5.35 -4.04
C MET A 148 0.18 3.94 -3.81
N THR A 149 1.23 3.56 -4.55
CA THR A 149 2.00 2.35 -4.29
C THR A 149 3.32 2.76 -3.67
N ILE A 150 3.56 2.33 -2.42
CA ILE A 150 4.78 2.64 -1.68
C ILE A 150 5.41 1.33 -1.22
N ILE A 151 6.55 0.97 -1.82
CA ILE A 151 7.28 -0.25 -1.48
C ILE A 151 8.73 0.13 -1.17
N ALA A 152 9.16 -0.16 0.04
CA ALA A 152 10.57 -0.02 0.44
C ALA A 152 11.20 -1.39 0.64
N ARG A 153 12.44 -1.53 0.15
CA ARG A 153 13.29 -2.70 0.40
C ARG A 153 14.66 -2.22 0.85
N ALA A 154 15.27 -2.90 1.80
CA ALA A 154 16.55 -2.52 2.36
C ALA A 154 17.55 -3.68 2.31
N ARG A 155 18.84 -3.34 2.20
CA ARG A 155 19.93 -4.30 2.37
C ARG A 155 21.12 -3.65 3.08
N PRO A 156 21.94 -4.42 3.82
CA PRO A 156 23.17 -3.92 4.38
C PRO A 156 24.10 -3.36 3.30
N VAL A 157 24.81 -2.28 3.62
CA VAL A 157 25.77 -1.68 2.68
C VAL A 157 27.04 -2.52 2.56
N ALA A 158 27.44 -3.16 3.68
CA ALA A 158 28.73 -3.88 3.78
C ALA A 158 28.72 -5.27 3.15
N TYR A 159 27.54 -5.83 2.86
CA TYR A 159 27.42 -7.20 2.36
C TYR A 159 26.54 -7.26 1.13
N ALA A 160 26.92 -8.10 0.16
CA ALA A 160 26.11 -8.38 -1.02
C ALA A 160 24.96 -9.33 -0.67
N GLN A 161 23.91 -8.79 -0.04
CA GLN A 161 22.69 -9.54 0.30
C GLN A 161 21.51 -9.09 -0.57
N PRO A 162 20.49 -9.93 -0.78
CA PRO A 162 19.25 -9.53 -1.40
C PRO A 162 18.57 -8.40 -0.61
N TYR A 163 17.79 -7.57 -1.31
CA TYR A 163 16.93 -6.60 -0.66
C TYR A 163 15.77 -7.29 0.07
N THR A 164 15.59 -6.96 1.33
CA THR A 164 14.46 -7.43 2.16
C THR A 164 13.40 -6.35 2.25
N ARG A 165 12.12 -6.72 2.16
CA ARG A 165 11.00 -5.79 2.26
C ARG A 165 10.95 -5.14 3.65
N CYS A 166 10.68 -3.84 3.68
CA CYS A 166 10.40 -3.08 4.89
C CYS A 166 8.89 -2.86 5.03
N SER A 167 8.39 -2.77 6.26
CA SER A 167 7.01 -2.39 6.54
C SER A 167 6.86 -0.86 6.45
N GLY A 168 5.80 -0.39 5.80
CA GLY A 168 5.42 1.02 5.79
C GLY A 168 4.84 1.45 7.14
N ARG A 169 5.09 2.70 7.54
CA ARG A 169 4.53 3.31 8.76
C ARG A 169 3.34 4.25 8.47
N GLY A 170 2.92 4.39 7.20
CA GLY A 170 1.86 5.32 6.78
C GLY A 170 2.29 6.80 6.74
N ALA A 171 3.43 7.14 7.31
CA ALA A 171 3.87 8.53 7.41
C ALA A 171 4.29 9.14 6.06
N LEU A 172 4.73 8.33 5.11
CA LEU A 172 5.06 8.81 3.77
C LEU A 172 3.80 9.12 2.96
N ASP A 173 2.78 8.29 3.09
CA ASP A 173 1.45 8.51 2.50
C ASP A 173 0.85 9.83 2.97
N GLU A 174 0.86 10.05 4.28
CA GLU A 174 0.37 11.28 4.89
C GLU A 174 1.16 12.49 4.40
N ARG A 175 2.49 12.39 4.37
CA ARG A 175 3.36 13.45 3.90
C ARG A 175 3.11 13.78 2.43
N PHE A 176 2.95 12.77 1.57
CA PHE A 176 2.64 12.94 0.16
C PHE A 176 1.33 13.71 -0.02
N ILE A 177 0.27 13.30 0.68
CA ILE A 177 -1.04 13.94 0.60
C ILE A 177 -1.01 15.38 1.15
N GLN A 178 -0.26 15.64 2.21
CA GLN A 178 -0.08 17.00 2.74
C GLN A 178 0.60 17.91 1.71
N LEU A 179 1.67 17.45 1.07
CA LEU A 179 2.36 18.19 0.01
C LEU A 179 1.46 18.43 -1.19
N LEU A 180 0.71 17.43 -1.61
CA LEU A 180 -0.23 17.54 -2.72
C LEU A 180 -1.31 18.59 -2.43
N LYS A 181 -1.92 18.56 -1.25
CA LYS A 181 -2.92 19.55 -0.84
C LYS A 181 -2.33 20.96 -0.79
N ALA A 182 -1.12 21.11 -0.23
CA ALA A 182 -0.45 22.39 -0.17
C ALA A 182 -0.16 22.97 -1.56
N GLU A 183 0.23 22.10 -2.52
CA GLU A 183 0.48 22.52 -3.91
C GLU A 183 -0.80 22.90 -4.64
N LEU A 184 -1.90 22.15 -4.42
CA LEU A 184 -3.20 22.45 -5.02
C LEU A 184 -3.81 23.77 -4.51
N LEU A 185 -3.55 24.12 -3.26
CA LEU A 185 -4.03 25.38 -2.66
C LEU A 185 -3.18 26.60 -3.04
N ARG A 186 -1.96 26.41 -3.58
CA ARG A 186 -1.09 27.51 -4.05
C ARG A 186 -1.42 27.97 -5.49
N ARG A 187 -2.16 27.16 -6.21
CA ARG A 187 -2.51 27.40 -7.63
C ARG A 187 -3.87 28.07 -7.77
#